data_5db8107788c39784710f40b4c7f65aaa
#
_entry.id   5db8107788c39784710f40b4c7f65aaa
#
_cell.length_a   1.000
_cell.length_b   1.000
_cell.length_c   1.000
_cell.angle_alpha   90.00
_cell.angle_beta   90.00
_cell.angle_gamma   90.00
#
_symmetry.space_group_name_H-M   'P 1'
#
loop_
_entity.id
_entity.type
_entity.pdbx_description
1 polymer ?
#
loop_
_entity_poly.entity_id
_entity_poly.type
_entity_poly.pdbx_seq_one_letter_code
_entity_poly.pdbx_strand_id
1 'polypeptide(L)'
;MPGTCDGPGIGGRITRLFTDWWEFTQDREVLERHVFPALHGMAEFLTRCVRKYDGKYLAACSASPEQIVGGKRHSWTDPDIGVAYYPTIGCAFDQQLLWQNAHDLIRMAEALGTNDAVVAKCREQVGRYDPVVIGASGQIKEYREESAYGEIGEKHHRHISHLMGLMPGTLITRETPEWMAAAKRTLELRGDHSTGWALAHRLNAWARTGDGAHAHVLFANLLGERTYDNLWDAHPPFQIDGNFGGTAGVIEMLLQSHAGFIDLLPALPPACAKRGSFRGLCARGAWEVFCAWENGEPVKVELTPKGKSSVPMDVRFRGRPWRDTFKKSPQ
;
A
#
# COMPACT_ATOMS: atom_id res chain seq x y z
N MET A 1 20.81 -9.31 15.85
CA MET A 1 20.24 -10.19 14.83
C MET A 1 21.09 -10.03 13.59
N PRO A 2 21.53 -11.08 12.91
CA PRO A 2 22.17 -10.92 11.62
C PRO A 2 21.11 -10.28 10.69
N GLY A 3 21.44 -9.12 10.13
CA GLY A 3 20.53 -8.36 9.30
C GLY A 3 20.10 -9.17 8.10
N THR A 4 18.81 -9.38 7.96
CA THR A 4 18.25 -9.61 6.65
C THR A 4 18.58 -8.36 5.86
N CYS A 5 19.36 -8.48 4.78
CA CYS A 5 19.57 -7.34 3.88
C CYS A 5 18.27 -7.08 3.19
N ASP A 6 17.48 -6.20 3.76
CA ASP A 6 16.36 -5.62 3.06
C ASP A 6 16.93 -4.75 1.94
N GLY A 7 16.30 -4.81 0.76
CA GLY A 7 16.70 -4.00 -0.37
C GLY A 7 16.55 -2.50 -0.10
N PRO A 8 16.95 -1.64 -1.03
CA PRO A 8 16.94 -0.18 -0.84
C PRO A 8 15.54 0.40 -0.64
N GLY A 9 14.49 -0.34 -0.99
CA GLY A 9 13.10 0.14 -0.97
C GLY A 9 12.52 0.42 0.41
N ILE A 10 13.08 -0.13 1.51
CA ILE A 10 12.51 0.02 2.86
C ILE A 10 12.31 1.49 3.25
N GLY A 11 13.24 2.36 2.89
CA GLY A 11 13.12 3.80 3.11
C GLY A 11 11.97 4.43 2.33
N GLY A 12 11.70 3.94 1.13
CA GLY A 12 10.56 4.35 0.31
C GLY A 12 9.21 4.02 0.97
N ARG A 13 9.13 2.93 1.75
CA ARG A 13 7.95 2.61 2.55
C ARG A 13 7.71 3.63 3.66
N ILE A 14 8.78 4.04 4.34
CA ILE A 14 8.70 5.04 5.42
C ILE A 14 8.25 6.39 4.89
N THR A 15 8.77 6.82 3.74
CA THR A 15 8.42 8.12 3.16
C THR A 15 6.96 8.19 2.69
N ARG A 16 6.29 7.05 2.46
CA ARG A 16 4.85 7.03 2.19
C ARG A 16 4.02 7.63 3.32
N LEU A 17 4.42 7.46 4.58
CA LEU A 17 3.74 8.05 5.73
C LEU A 17 3.77 9.59 5.71
N PHE A 18 4.88 10.17 5.23
CA PHE A 18 4.98 11.62 5.05
C PHE A 18 4.03 12.12 3.96
N THR A 19 3.93 11.38 2.86
CA THR A 19 2.97 11.71 1.79
C THR A 19 1.54 11.65 2.31
N ASP A 20 1.18 10.59 3.04
CA ASP A 20 -0.16 10.47 3.65
C ASP A 20 -0.44 11.65 4.59
N TRP A 21 0.51 12.07 5.41
CA TRP A 21 0.34 13.22 6.29
C TRP A 21 -0.09 14.47 5.51
N TRP A 22 0.60 14.80 4.44
CA TRP A 22 0.20 15.93 3.60
C TRP A 22 -1.12 15.68 2.86
N GLU A 23 -1.33 14.51 2.29
CA GLU A 23 -2.55 14.19 1.54
C GLU A 23 -3.82 14.33 2.40
N PHE A 24 -3.74 13.98 3.69
CA PHE A 24 -4.87 14.09 4.62
C PHE A 24 -5.02 15.47 5.27
N THR A 25 -3.98 16.31 5.28
CA THR A 25 -4.03 17.63 5.94
C THR A 25 -4.09 18.78 4.97
N GLN A 26 -3.49 18.65 3.79
CA GLN A 26 -3.27 19.71 2.81
C GLN A 26 -2.55 20.93 3.42
N ASP A 27 -1.75 20.70 4.46
CA ASP A 27 -0.97 21.72 5.15
C ASP A 27 0.31 22.02 4.37
N ARG A 28 0.38 23.22 3.80
CA ARG A 28 1.51 23.65 2.99
C ARG A 28 2.81 23.73 3.79
N GLU A 29 2.76 24.14 5.05
CA GLU A 29 3.95 24.18 5.90
C GLU A 29 4.50 22.77 6.17
N VAL A 30 3.61 21.81 6.41
CA VAL A 30 3.95 20.38 6.54
C VAL A 30 4.61 19.88 5.25
N LEU A 31 4.05 20.21 4.08
CA LEU A 31 4.63 19.85 2.79
C LEU A 31 6.05 20.40 2.60
N GLU A 32 6.23 21.68 2.84
CA GLU A 32 7.51 22.39 2.60
C GLU A 32 8.60 21.96 3.59
N ARG A 33 8.26 21.81 4.87
CA ARG A 33 9.25 21.62 5.95
C ARG A 33 9.55 20.16 6.27
N HIS A 34 8.63 19.25 5.96
CA HIS A 34 8.75 17.85 6.39
C HIS A 34 8.63 16.86 5.23
N VAL A 35 7.56 16.95 4.45
CA VAL A 35 7.23 15.93 3.44
C VAL A 35 8.20 15.99 2.27
N PHE A 36 8.33 17.17 1.63
CA PHE A 36 9.18 17.30 0.46
C PHE A 36 10.66 16.99 0.78
N PRO A 37 11.28 17.52 1.85
CA PRO A 37 12.64 17.16 2.19
C PRO A 37 12.87 15.66 2.46
N ALA A 38 11.92 15.00 3.13
CA ALA A 38 12.02 13.56 3.41
C ALA A 38 11.96 12.72 2.11
N LEU A 39 10.98 13.01 1.24
CA LEU A 39 10.85 12.33 -0.05
C LEU A 39 12.03 12.61 -0.98
N HIS A 40 12.49 13.86 -1.01
CA HIS A 40 13.62 14.31 -1.84
C HIS A 40 14.92 13.59 -1.44
N GLY A 41 15.28 13.62 -0.15
CA GLY A 41 16.47 12.93 0.33
C GLY A 41 16.43 11.43 0.08
N MET A 42 15.25 10.80 0.25
CA MET A 42 15.08 9.40 -0.08
C MET A 42 15.20 9.14 -1.58
N ALA A 43 14.62 9.97 -2.44
CA ALA A 43 14.73 9.84 -3.89
C ALA A 43 16.17 10.03 -4.38
N GLU A 44 16.92 10.94 -3.78
CA GLU A 44 18.35 11.10 -4.08
C GLU A 44 19.13 9.82 -3.83
N PHE A 45 18.85 9.12 -2.73
CA PHE A 45 19.40 7.79 -2.44
C PHE A 45 18.90 6.74 -3.42
N LEU A 46 17.58 6.57 -3.55
CA LEU A 46 16.95 5.49 -4.32
C LEU A 46 17.32 5.54 -5.81
N THR A 47 17.38 6.73 -6.41
CA THR A 47 17.76 6.90 -7.83
C THR A 47 19.21 6.49 -8.12
N ARG A 48 20.05 6.37 -7.10
CA ARG A 48 21.44 5.88 -7.19
C ARG A 48 21.54 4.35 -6.97
N CYS A 49 20.55 3.75 -6.31
CA CYS A 49 20.51 2.31 -6.02
C CYS A 49 20.07 1.46 -7.20
N VAL A 50 19.77 2.03 -8.34
CA VAL A 50 19.33 1.32 -9.53
C VAL A 50 20.44 1.15 -10.56
N ARG A 51 20.28 0.09 -11.38
CA ARG A 51 21.10 -0.14 -12.57
C ARG A 51 20.20 -0.24 -13.79
N LYS A 52 20.67 0.30 -14.89
CA LYS A 52 19.96 0.20 -16.16
C LYS A 52 20.21 -1.18 -16.78
N TYR A 53 19.15 -1.92 -16.99
CA TYR A 53 19.17 -3.25 -17.60
C TYR A 53 17.99 -3.36 -18.58
N ASP A 54 18.26 -3.66 -19.83
CA ASP A 54 17.26 -3.79 -20.90
C ASP A 54 16.26 -2.63 -20.92
N GLY A 55 16.76 -1.39 -20.87
CA GLY A 55 15.96 -0.17 -20.89
C GLY A 55 15.22 0.16 -19.59
N LYS A 56 15.23 -0.73 -18.60
CA LYS A 56 14.59 -0.58 -17.29
C LYS A 56 15.60 -0.12 -16.24
N TYR A 57 15.12 0.50 -15.17
CA TYR A 57 15.90 0.82 -13.98
C TYR A 57 15.54 -0.17 -12.86
N LEU A 58 16.45 -1.09 -12.56
CA LEU A 58 16.23 -2.15 -11.58
C LEU A 58 17.05 -1.91 -10.32
N ALA A 59 16.44 -2.13 -9.14
CA ALA A 59 17.11 -2.06 -7.87
C ALA A 59 18.26 -3.06 -7.81
N ALA A 60 19.47 -2.57 -7.53
CA ALA A 60 20.63 -3.41 -7.27
C ALA A 60 20.59 -3.89 -5.81
N CYS A 61 21.14 -5.09 -5.55
CA CYS A 61 21.13 -5.69 -4.21
C CYS A 61 19.71 -5.74 -3.59
N SER A 62 18.78 -6.19 -4.40
CA SER A 62 17.35 -6.24 -4.08
C SER A 62 17.01 -7.49 -3.28
N ALA A 63 16.12 -7.37 -2.30
CA ALA A 63 15.65 -8.50 -1.50
C ALA A 63 14.18 -8.34 -1.13
N SER A 64 13.44 -9.44 -1.10
CA SER A 64 12.08 -9.45 -0.59
C SER A 64 12.06 -9.92 0.86
N PRO A 65 11.58 -9.09 1.79
CA PRO A 65 11.49 -9.48 3.22
C PRO A 65 10.49 -10.62 3.41
N GLU A 66 10.79 -11.51 4.19
CA GLU A 66 11.94 -12.24 4.79
C GLU A 66 12.01 -13.61 4.11
N GLN A 67 12.20 -13.65 2.81
CA GLN A 67 12.09 -14.87 2.02
C GLN A 67 13.23 -15.88 2.28
N ILE A 68 12.86 -17.15 2.23
CA ILE A 68 13.76 -18.29 2.36
C ILE A 68 13.50 -19.22 1.15
N VAL A 69 14.55 -19.62 0.46
CA VAL A 69 14.43 -20.53 -0.67
C VAL A 69 14.56 -21.98 -0.23
N GLY A 70 13.57 -22.80 -0.60
CA GLY A 70 13.61 -24.25 -0.35
C GLY A 70 13.77 -24.63 1.13
N GLY A 71 13.26 -23.81 2.06
CA GLY A 71 13.42 -24.01 3.51
C GLY A 71 14.84 -23.77 4.01
N LYS A 72 15.77 -23.34 3.16
CA LYS A 72 17.13 -22.97 3.51
C LYS A 72 17.32 -21.50 3.19
N ARG A 73 17.93 -20.76 4.11
CA ARG A 73 18.45 -19.43 3.80
C ARG A 73 19.58 -19.61 2.80
N HIS A 74 19.35 -19.32 1.55
CA HIS A 74 20.42 -19.14 0.57
C HIS A 74 21.07 -17.79 0.88
N SER A 75 21.97 -17.80 1.83
CA SER A 75 22.74 -16.63 2.19
C SER A 75 24.16 -16.81 1.70
N TRP A 76 24.62 -15.90 0.86
CA TRP A 76 26.03 -15.63 0.85
C TRP A 76 26.33 -14.85 2.13
N THR A 77 27.10 -15.45 3.02
CA THR A 77 27.55 -14.77 4.24
C THR A 77 28.87 -14.10 3.89
N ASP A 78 28.90 -12.77 3.98
CA ASP A 78 30.17 -12.06 3.90
C ASP A 78 31.04 -12.51 5.06
N PRO A 79 32.21 -13.10 4.81
CA PRO A 79 33.06 -13.66 5.86
C PRO A 79 33.58 -12.58 6.81
N ASP A 80 33.66 -11.32 6.39
CA ASP A 80 34.23 -10.23 7.19
C ASP A 80 33.20 -9.59 8.13
N ILE A 81 31.92 -9.55 7.72
CA ILE A 81 30.85 -8.90 8.48
C ILE A 81 29.72 -9.83 8.93
N GLY A 82 29.76 -11.10 8.55
CA GLY A 82 28.78 -12.12 8.97
C GLY A 82 27.34 -11.87 8.49
N VAL A 83 27.13 -11.02 7.48
CA VAL A 83 25.82 -10.66 6.95
C VAL A 83 25.44 -11.58 5.81
N ALA A 84 24.23 -12.10 5.88
CA ALA A 84 23.65 -12.89 4.80
C ALA A 84 23.06 -11.99 3.71
N TYR A 85 23.49 -12.17 2.47
CA TYR A 85 22.99 -11.47 1.30
C TYR A 85 22.09 -12.37 0.46
N TYR A 86 21.02 -11.78 -0.08
CA TYR A 86 20.23 -12.36 -1.16
C TYR A 86 20.45 -11.52 -2.42
N PRO A 87 21.48 -11.81 -3.22
CA PRO A 87 21.77 -11.00 -4.38
C PRO A 87 20.75 -11.29 -5.48
N THR A 88 19.67 -10.52 -5.46
CA THR A 88 18.71 -10.46 -6.58
C THR A 88 18.72 -9.06 -7.16
N ILE A 89 18.13 -8.92 -8.34
CA ILE A 89 17.93 -7.64 -8.99
C ILE A 89 16.44 -7.36 -9.17
N GLY A 90 15.99 -6.19 -8.73
CA GLY A 90 14.66 -5.69 -9.04
C GLY A 90 13.52 -6.57 -8.53
N CYS A 91 13.55 -7.06 -7.27
CA CYS A 91 12.40 -7.72 -6.69
C CYS A 91 11.21 -6.75 -6.59
N ALA A 92 9.99 -7.28 -6.59
CA ALA A 92 8.78 -6.45 -6.62
C ALA A 92 8.68 -5.47 -5.45
N PHE A 93 9.13 -5.88 -4.25
CA PHE A 93 9.16 -5.01 -3.07
C PHE A 93 9.90 -3.70 -3.35
N ASP A 94 11.15 -3.80 -3.80
CA ASP A 94 11.96 -2.62 -4.06
C ASP A 94 11.44 -1.81 -5.25
N GLN A 95 11.05 -2.49 -6.33
CA GLN A 95 10.60 -1.82 -7.56
C GLN A 95 9.32 -1.00 -7.32
N GLN A 96 8.38 -1.52 -6.54
CA GLN A 96 7.15 -0.83 -6.19
C GLN A 96 7.42 0.38 -5.28
N LEU A 97 8.34 0.25 -4.34
CA LEU A 97 8.69 1.34 -3.43
C LEU A 97 9.57 2.43 -4.08
N LEU A 98 10.44 2.06 -5.03
CA LEU A 98 11.13 2.99 -5.92
C LEU A 98 10.12 3.81 -6.73
N TRP A 99 9.17 3.14 -7.35
CA TRP A 99 8.11 3.80 -8.11
C TRP A 99 7.30 4.74 -7.21
N GLN A 100 6.87 4.25 -6.05
CA GLN A 100 6.02 5.03 -5.13
C GLN A 100 6.72 6.30 -4.65
N ASN A 101 7.98 6.20 -4.22
CA ASN A 101 8.72 7.36 -3.75
C ASN A 101 8.94 8.40 -4.87
N ALA A 102 9.33 7.95 -6.08
CA ALA A 102 9.52 8.84 -7.22
C ALA A 102 8.19 9.51 -7.64
N HIS A 103 7.10 8.74 -7.70
CA HIS A 103 5.78 9.26 -8.02
C HIS A 103 5.31 10.30 -7.00
N ASP A 104 5.45 10.00 -5.72
CA ASP A 104 5.06 10.90 -4.64
C ASP A 104 5.91 12.18 -4.66
N LEU A 105 7.24 12.08 -4.83
CA LEU A 105 8.10 13.26 -4.94
C LEU A 105 7.72 14.16 -6.12
N ILE A 106 7.43 13.57 -7.29
CA ILE A 106 7.01 14.34 -8.48
C ILE A 106 5.74 15.14 -8.17
N ARG A 107 4.74 14.53 -7.54
CA ARG A 107 3.48 15.19 -7.15
C ARG A 107 3.71 16.31 -6.13
N MET A 108 4.58 16.08 -5.14
CA MET A 108 4.94 17.11 -4.15
C MET A 108 5.68 18.28 -4.79
N ALA A 109 6.58 17.99 -5.72
CA ALA A 109 7.28 19.01 -6.49
C ALA A 109 6.33 19.86 -7.33
N GLU A 110 5.33 19.25 -7.94
CA GLU A 110 4.27 19.95 -8.68
C GLU A 110 3.44 20.86 -7.76
N ALA A 111 3.05 20.38 -6.59
CA ALA A 111 2.32 21.16 -5.59
C ALA A 111 3.13 22.38 -5.08
N LEU A 112 4.47 22.26 -5.06
CA LEU A 112 5.38 23.33 -4.65
C LEU A 112 5.83 24.25 -5.81
N GLY A 113 5.62 23.81 -7.06
CA GLY A 113 6.12 24.53 -8.25
C GLY A 113 7.65 24.43 -8.40
N THR A 114 8.27 23.33 -7.94
CA THR A 114 9.72 23.12 -8.02
C THR A 114 10.10 21.97 -8.95
N ASN A 115 11.30 22.04 -9.52
CA ASN A 115 11.82 21.00 -10.41
C ASN A 115 13.35 21.03 -10.43
N ASP A 116 13.98 20.44 -9.43
CA ASP A 116 15.43 20.33 -9.35
C ASP A 116 15.98 19.05 -10.03
N ALA A 117 17.29 18.83 -9.90
CA ALA A 117 17.95 17.69 -10.55
C ALA A 117 17.47 16.33 -10.04
N VAL A 118 17.05 16.20 -8.77
CA VAL A 118 16.53 14.95 -8.19
C VAL A 118 15.14 14.67 -8.73
N VAL A 119 14.27 15.70 -8.76
CA VAL A 119 12.93 15.60 -9.34
C VAL A 119 12.99 15.24 -10.83
N ALA A 120 13.90 15.90 -11.58
CA ALA A 120 14.13 15.59 -12.99
C ALA A 120 14.59 14.14 -13.19
N LYS A 121 15.45 13.64 -12.31
CA LYS A 121 15.90 12.23 -12.31
C LYS A 121 14.76 11.26 -12.04
N CYS A 122 13.89 11.57 -11.08
CA CYS A 122 12.69 10.77 -10.82
C CYS A 122 11.77 10.72 -12.04
N ARG A 123 11.54 11.85 -12.72
CA ARG A 123 10.74 11.91 -13.96
C ARG A 123 11.34 11.05 -15.08
N GLU A 124 12.67 11.03 -15.21
CA GLU A 124 13.37 10.16 -16.17
C GLU A 124 13.15 8.67 -15.87
N GLN A 125 13.17 8.28 -14.60
CA GLN A 125 13.22 6.89 -14.18
C GLN A 125 11.86 6.26 -13.91
N VAL A 126 10.87 7.01 -13.41
CA VAL A 126 9.62 6.46 -12.86
C VAL A 126 8.86 5.55 -13.81
N GLY A 127 8.79 5.89 -15.09
CA GLY A 127 8.13 5.07 -16.12
C GLY A 127 8.94 3.83 -16.55
N ARG A 128 10.14 3.62 -16.00
CA ARG A 128 11.05 2.54 -16.36
C ARG A 128 11.42 1.64 -15.19
N TYR A 129 10.78 1.80 -14.03
CA TYR A 129 11.03 0.92 -12.89
C TYR A 129 10.45 -0.49 -13.07
N ASP A 130 9.48 -0.68 -13.96
CA ASP A 130 8.83 -1.97 -14.20
C ASP A 130 8.40 -2.66 -12.89
N PRO A 131 7.52 -2.01 -12.09
CA PRO A 131 7.28 -2.36 -10.69
C PRO A 131 6.40 -3.59 -10.51
N VAL A 132 5.67 -4.01 -11.55
CA VAL A 132 4.78 -5.17 -11.52
C VAL A 132 5.10 -6.09 -12.70
N VAL A 133 5.53 -7.30 -12.39
CA VAL A 133 5.71 -8.37 -13.37
C VAL A 133 4.77 -9.51 -13.01
N ILE A 134 3.96 -9.94 -13.98
CA ILE A 134 3.04 -11.07 -13.78
C ILE A 134 3.71 -12.35 -14.24
N GLY A 135 3.71 -13.36 -13.38
CA GLY A 135 4.30 -14.67 -13.66
C GLY A 135 3.36 -15.62 -14.40
N ALA A 136 3.84 -16.78 -14.79
CA ALA A 136 3.06 -17.82 -15.47
C ALA A 136 1.90 -18.35 -14.61
N SER A 137 1.98 -18.24 -13.29
CA SER A 137 0.92 -18.59 -12.34
C SER A 137 -0.26 -17.59 -12.31
N GLY A 138 -0.12 -16.44 -12.98
CA GLY A 138 -1.05 -15.31 -12.93
C GLY A 138 -0.85 -14.40 -11.71
N GLN A 139 0.11 -14.70 -10.83
CA GLN A 139 0.48 -13.89 -9.68
C GLN A 139 1.41 -12.74 -10.06
N ILE A 140 1.50 -11.74 -9.19
CA ILE A 140 2.63 -10.79 -9.22
C ILE A 140 3.88 -11.55 -8.77
N LYS A 141 4.92 -11.52 -9.59
CA LYS A 141 6.20 -12.13 -9.24
C LYS A 141 6.83 -11.36 -8.07
N GLU A 142 7.28 -12.10 -7.07
CA GLU A 142 8.08 -11.55 -5.98
C GLU A 142 9.51 -11.32 -6.41
N TYR A 143 10.04 -12.27 -7.19
CA TYR A 143 11.39 -12.24 -7.76
C TYR A 143 11.37 -12.19 -9.29
N ARG A 144 12.14 -11.31 -9.85
CA ARG A 144 12.36 -11.23 -11.30
C ARG A 144 13.15 -12.42 -11.82
N GLU A 145 14.16 -12.83 -11.07
CA GLU A 145 15.03 -13.97 -11.38
C GLU A 145 14.44 -15.24 -10.75
N GLU A 146 13.90 -16.11 -11.60
CA GLU A 146 13.23 -17.35 -11.13
C GLU A 146 14.20 -18.49 -10.82
N SER A 147 15.45 -18.43 -11.31
CA SER A 147 16.42 -19.52 -11.20
C SER A 147 16.71 -19.96 -9.77
N ALA A 148 16.67 -19.01 -8.79
CA ALA A 148 16.95 -19.30 -7.39
C ALA A 148 15.67 -19.39 -6.53
N TYR A 149 14.65 -18.58 -6.84
CA TYR A 149 13.50 -18.35 -5.96
C TYR A 149 12.17 -18.76 -6.59
N GLY A 150 12.13 -19.10 -7.89
CA GLY A 150 10.88 -19.18 -8.62
C GLY A 150 10.19 -17.81 -8.69
N GLU A 151 8.89 -17.80 -8.94
CA GLU A 151 8.13 -16.53 -9.04
C GLU A 151 8.00 -15.81 -7.70
N ILE A 152 7.81 -16.53 -6.60
CA ILE A 152 7.39 -15.99 -5.30
C ILE A 152 8.14 -16.54 -4.08
N GLY A 153 9.17 -17.33 -4.25
CA GLY A 153 9.88 -17.97 -3.14
C GLY A 153 8.93 -18.85 -2.30
N GLU A 154 8.78 -18.57 -1.01
CA GLU A 154 7.91 -19.34 -0.10
C GLU A 154 6.42 -19.00 -0.31
N LYS A 155 5.63 -19.99 -0.76
CA LYS A 155 4.22 -19.81 -1.15
C LYS A 155 3.32 -19.31 -0.03
N HIS A 156 3.52 -19.78 1.19
CA HIS A 156 2.66 -19.46 2.34
C HIS A 156 3.34 -18.51 3.34
N HIS A 157 4.35 -17.76 2.87
CA HIS A 157 5.03 -16.80 3.74
C HIS A 157 4.05 -15.78 4.31
N ARG A 158 4.29 -15.34 5.57
CA ARG A 158 3.43 -14.35 6.23
C ARG A 158 3.45 -12.98 5.56
N HIS A 159 4.57 -12.57 4.94
CA HIS A 159 4.67 -11.31 4.21
C HIS A 159 4.02 -11.39 2.83
N ILE A 160 3.48 -10.26 2.37
CA ILE A 160 3.00 -10.01 1.01
C ILE A 160 3.77 -8.84 0.40
N SER A 161 5.09 -8.89 0.49
CA SER A 161 6.01 -7.79 0.14
C SER A 161 5.89 -7.33 -1.32
N HIS A 162 5.52 -8.23 -2.23
CA HIS A 162 5.25 -7.94 -3.64
C HIS A 162 3.89 -7.28 -3.91
N LEU A 163 3.15 -6.93 -2.85
CA LEU A 163 1.89 -6.17 -2.92
C LEU A 163 1.98 -4.79 -2.24
N MET A 164 3.19 -4.26 -2.03
CA MET A 164 3.37 -2.91 -1.49
C MET A 164 2.73 -1.84 -2.36
N GLY A 165 2.68 -2.03 -3.66
CA GLY A 165 2.01 -1.13 -4.60
C GLY A 165 0.48 -1.14 -4.50
N LEU A 166 -0.11 -2.20 -3.93
CA LEU A 166 -1.54 -2.27 -3.61
C LEU A 166 -1.84 -1.61 -2.26
N MET A 167 -1.07 -2.00 -1.21
CA MET A 167 -1.24 -1.51 0.16
C MET A 167 0.12 -1.51 0.90
N PRO A 168 0.62 -0.38 1.39
CA PRO A 168 -0.01 0.96 1.48
C PRO A 168 0.12 1.85 0.24
N GLY A 169 0.72 1.34 -0.84
CA GLY A 169 0.96 2.08 -2.06
C GLY A 169 -0.32 2.47 -2.83
N THR A 170 -0.09 3.18 -3.94
CA THR A 170 -1.14 3.68 -4.83
C THR A 170 -0.92 3.27 -6.29
N LEU A 171 0.01 2.36 -6.53
CA LEU A 171 0.38 1.87 -7.86
C LEU A 171 -0.67 0.91 -8.44
N ILE A 172 -1.13 -0.04 -7.62
CA ILE A 172 -2.10 -1.06 -8.04
C ILE A 172 -3.48 -0.61 -7.55
N THR A 173 -4.33 -0.23 -8.48
CA THR A 173 -5.67 0.27 -8.22
C THR A 173 -6.66 -0.38 -9.16
N ARG A 174 -7.95 -0.08 -9.01
CA ARG A 174 -8.98 -0.52 -9.97
C ARG A 174 -8.82 0.10 -11.37
N GLU A 175 -8.04 1.17 -11.50
CA GLU A 175 -7.67 1.78 -12.77
C GLU A 175 -6.53 1.01 -13.49
N THR A 176 -5.91 0.02 -12.80
CA THR A 176 -4.92 -0.92 -13.35
C THR A 176 -5.47 -2.36 -13.27
N PRO A 177 -6.49 -2.72 -14.05
CA PRO A 177 -7.27 -3.95 -13.85
C PRO A 177 -6.46 -5.24 -14.02
N GLU A 178 -5.47 -5.27 -14.89
CA GLU A 178 -4.58 -6.43 -15.08
C GLU A 178 -3.73 -6.66 -13.81
N TRP A 179 -3.12 -5.61 -13.27
CA TRP A 179 -2.35 -5.70 -12.03
C TRP A 179 -3.22 -6.04 -10.83
N MET A 180 -4.44 -5.50 -10.80
CA MET A 180 -5.42 -5.81 -9.76
C MET A 180 -5.84 -7.28 -9.80
N ALA A 181 -6.05 -7.85 -10.99
CA ALA A 181 -6.35 -9.28 -11.14
C ALA A 181 -5.19 -10.15 -10.65
N ALA A 182 -3.95 -9.79 -11.01
CA ALA A 182 -2.75 -10.49 -10.55
C ALA A 182 -2.54 -10.36 -9.02
N ALA A 183 -2.86 -9.20 -8.44
CA ALA A 183 -2.82 -8.98 -7.00
C ALA A 183 -3.84 -9.86 -6.26
N LYS A 184 -5.08 -9.96 -6.77
CA LYS A 184 -6.10 -10.90 -6.24
C LYS A 184 -5.59 -12.33 -6.30
N ARG A 185 -5.06 -12.75 -7.45
CA ARG A 185 -4.48 -14.09 -7.61
C ARG A 185 -3.36 -14.35 -6.63
N THR A 186 -2.53 -13.37 -6.36
CA THR A 186 -1.48 -13.44 -5.34
C THR A 186 -2.05 -13.67 -3.94
N LEU A 187 -3.08 -12.92 -3.56
CA LEU A 187 -3.73 -13.04 -2.25
C LEU A 187 -4.41 -14.40 -2.07
N GLU A 188 -5.14 -14.90 -3.10
CA GLU A 188 -5.77 -16.22 -3.10
C GLU A 188 -4.74 -17.32 -2.82
N LEU A 189 -3.60 -17.29 -3.51
CA LEU A 189 -2.57 -18.30 -3.37
C LEU A 189 -1.77 -18.16 -2.07
N ARG A 190 -1.72 -16.98 -1.49
CA ARG A 190 -1.10 -16.75 -0.17
C ARG A 190 -1.98 -17.28 0.97
N GLY A 191 -3.30 -17.30 0.78
CA GLY A 191 -4.29 -17.89 1.70
C GLY A 191 -4.69 -16.98 2.86
N ASP A 192 -5.61 -17.48 3.68
CA ASP A 192 -6.36 -16.70 4.68
C ASP A 192 -5.92 -16.94 6.12
N HIS A 193 -4.91 -17.78 6.35
CA HIS A 193 -4.34 -18.05 7.66
C HIS A 193 -2.92 -17.54 7.76
N SER A 194 -2.61 -16.80 8.83
CA SER A 194 -1.29 -16.25 9.09
C SER A 194 -1.16 -15.75 10.54
N THR A 195 -0.08 -15.03 10.84
CA THR A 195 0.08 -14.29 12.10
C THR A 195 -0.83 -13.07 12.13
N GLY A 196 -1.11 -12.50 13.31
CA GLY A 196 -2.09 -11.43 13.47
C GLY A 196 -1.86 -10.22 12.56
N TRP A 197 -0.67 -9.59 12.63
CA TRP A 197 -0.37 -8.45 11.76
C TRP A 197 -0.41 -8.81 10.26
N ALA A 198 -0.05 -10.04 9.89
CA ALA A 198 -0.10 -10.47 8.50
C ALA A 198 -1.53 -10.67 8.00
N LEU A 199 -2.44 -11.15 8.86
CA LEU A 199 -3.88 -11.19 8.57
C LEU A 199 -4.42 -9.77 8.39
N ALA A 200 -4.06 -8.85 9.28
CA ALA A 200 -4.46 -7.45 9.18
C ALA A 200 -3.96 -6.80 7.88
N HIS A 201 -2.71 -7.09 7.45
CA HIS A 201 -2.19 -6.60 6.18
C HIS A 201 -2.97 -7.17 4.98
N ARG A 202 -3.24 -8.50 4.99
CA ARG A 202 -4.05 -9.14 3.94
C ARG A 202 -5.49 -8.63 3.92
N LEU A 203 -6.09 -8.38 5.08
CA LEU A 203 -7.41 -7.75 5.21
C LEU A 203 -7.46 -6.41 4.46
N ASN A 204 -6.49 -5.53 4.71
CA ASN A 204 -6.37 -4.25 4.02
C ASN A 204 -6.18 -4.43 2.50
N ALA A 205 -5.31 -5.36 2.10
CA ALA A 205 -5.08 -5.66 0.69
C ALA A 205 -6.36 -6.17 0.00
N TRP A 206 -7.13 -7.08 0.62
CA TRP A 206 -8.41 -7.55 0.10
C TRP A 206 -9.45 -6.43 0.00
N ALA A 207 -9.54 -5.55 1.01
CA ALA A 207 -10.41 -4.38 0.95
C ALA A 207 -10.07 -3.47 -0.24
N ARG A 208 -8.76 -3.28 -0.55
CA ARG A 208 -8.30 -2.53 -1.72
C ARG A 208 -8.69 -3.18 -3.05
N THR A 209 -8.87 -4.49 -3.09
CA THR A 209 -9.37 -5.16 -4.30
C THR A 209 -10.88 -4.96 -4.53
N GLY A 210 -11.61 -4.44 -3.56
CA GLY A 210 -13.06 -4.29 -3.58
C GLY A 210 -13.84 -5.55 -3.19
N ASP A 211 -13.15 -6.61 -2.74
CA ASP A 211 -13.80 -7.85 -2.27
C ASP A 211 -14.09 -7.78 -0.77
N GLY A 212 -15.22 -7.16 -0.44
CA GLY A 212 -15.67 -7.00 0.94
C GLY A 212 -16.08 -8.31 1.62
N ALA A 213 -16.52 -9.31 0.87
CA ALA A 213 -16.84 -10.62 1.43
C ALA A 213 -15.59 -11.31 1.93
N HIS A 214 -14.52 -11.32 1.13
CA HIS A 214 -13.25 -11.91 1.50
C HIS A 214 -12.54 -11.12 2.60
N ALA A 215 -12.53 -9.78 2.51
CA ALA A 215 -12.01 -8.94 3.57
C ALA A 215 -12.68 -9.20 4.93
N HIS A 216 -14.00 -9.43 4.95
CA HIS A 216 -14.74 -9.77 6.16
C HIS A 216 -14.35 -11.12 6.74
N VAL A 217 -14.05 -12.12 5.92
CA VAL A 217 -13.53 -13.43 6.38
C VAL A 217 -12.21 -13.23 7.12
N LEU A 218 -11.28 -12.44 6.54
CA LEU A 218 -10.00 -12.18 7.20
C LEU A 218 -10.14 -11.36 8.49
N PHE A 219 -11.11 -10.45 8.56
CA PHE A 219 -11.42 -9.73 9.80
C PHE A 219 -11.94 -10.69 10.88
N ALA A 220 -12.84 -11.62 10.53
CA ALA A 220 -13.32 -12.64 11.44
C ALA A 220 -12.19 -13.56 11.93
N ASN A 221 -11.29 -13.99 11.03
CA ASN A 221 -10.13 -14.81 11.38
C ASN A 221 -9.16 -14.04 12.32
N LEU A 222 -8.94 -12.75 12.07
CA LEU A 222 -8.12 -11.89 12.95
C LEU A 222 -8.69 -11.85 14.37
N LEU A 223 -9.99 -11.63 14.50
CA LEU A 223 -10.65 -11.58 15.80
C LEU A 223 -10.71 -12.94 16.50
N GLY A 224 -11.02 -14.01 15.76
CA GLY A 224 -11.24 -15.35 16.32
C GLY A 224 -9.97 -16.13 16.60
N GLU A 225 -8.93 -15.94 15.78
CA GLU A 225 -7.71 -16.77 15.84
C GLU A 225 -6.48 -16.03 16.33
N ARG A 226 -6.48 -14.69 16.19
CA ARG A 226 -5.29 -13.85 16.37
C ARG A 226 -5.52 -12.65 17.27
N THR A 227 -6.47 -12.77 18.19
CA THR A 227 -6.74 -11.76 19.22
C THR A 227 -6.81 -12.44 20.58
N TYR A 228 -6.03 -11.96 21.55
CA TYR A 228 -6.08 -12.44 22.93
C TYR A 228 -7.34 -11.90 23.65
N ASP A 229 -7.70 -12.49 24.78
CA ASP A 229 -8.88 -12.09 25.59
C ASP A 229 -8.86 -10.61 26.00
N ASN A 230 -7.68 -10.01 26.10
CA ASN A 230 -7.50 -8.58 26.40
C ASN A 230 -7.55 -7.70 25.13
N LEU A 231 -7.99 -8.23 24.00
CA LEU A 231 -8.09 -7.59 22.68
C LEU A 231 -6.76 -7.25 22.02
N TRP A 232 -5.64 -7.73 22.52
CA TRP A 232 -4.34 -7.55 21.87
C TRP A 232 -4.14 -8.54 20.71
N ASP A 233 -3.55 -8.06 19.64
CA ASP A 233 -3.19 -8.90 18.50
C ASP A 233 -2.14 -9.97 18.88
N ALA A 234 -2.34 -11.14 18.31
CA ALA A 234 -1.47 -12.29 18.52
C ALA A 234 -0.67 -12.62 17.26
N HIS A 235 0.60 -12.22 17.25
CA HIS A 235 1.54 -12.75 16.27
C HIS A 235 1.73 -14.27 16.42
N PRO A 236 1.98 -14.99 17.59
CA PRO A 236 2.44 -14.58 18.91
C PRO A 236 3.95 -14.28 19.00
N PRO A 237 4.47 -13.47 19.95
CA PRO A 237 3.72 -12.74 20.99
C PRO A 237 2.95 -11.54 20.44
N PHE A 238 2.39 -10.70 21.31
CA PHE A 238 1.70 -9.46 20.95
C PHE A 238 2.52 -8.56 20.02
N GLN A 239 1.86 -8.06 18.98
CA GLN A 239 2.35 -6.98 18.11
C GLN A 239 1.19 -6.04 17.79
N ILE A 240 1.33 -4.75 18.15
CA ILE A 240 0.29 -3.73 17.99
C ILE A 240 -0.16 -3.53 16.52
N ASP A 241 0.67 -3.94 15.59
CA ASP A 241 0.44 -3.82 14.15
C ASP A 241 -0.89 -4.44 13.71
N GLY A 242 -1.26 -5.61 14.27
CA GLY A 242 -2.52 -6.27 13.95
C GLY A 242 -3.73 -5.50 14.44
N ASN A 243 -3.64 -4.84 15.62
CA ASN A 243 -4.70 -3.97 16.12
C ASN A 243 -4.91 -2.76 15.22
N PHE A 244 -3.84 -2.07 14.83
CA PHE A 244 -3.92 -0.93 13.94
C PHE A 244 -4.38 -1.33 12.54
N GLY A 245 -3.81 -2.43 12.02
CA GLY A 245 -4.17 -2.93 10.70
C GLY A 245 -5.60 -3.49 10.63
N GLY A 246 -6.12 -4.08 11.70
CA GLY A 246 -7.52 -4.50 11.80
C GLY A 246 -8.48 -3.32 11.71
N THR A 247 -8.20 -2.26 12.47
CA THR A 247 -8.98 -1.01 12.41
C THR A 247 -8.90 -0.36 11.02
N ALA A 248 -7.69 -0.26 10.45
CA ALA A 248 -7.49 0.29 9.11
C ALA A 248 -8.24 -0.53 8.04
N GLY A 249 -8.27 -1.86 8.15
CA GLY A 249 -9.00 -2.73 7.25
C GLY A 249 -10.50 -2.50 7.25
N VAL A 250 -11.09 -2.25 8.42
CA VAL A 250 -12.51 -1.85 8.52
C VAL A 250 -12.74 -0.52 7.81
N ILE A 251 -11.84 0.46 7.98
CA ILE A 251 -11.94 1.75 7.29
C ILE A 251 -11.81 1.55 5.78
N GLU A 252 -10.85 0.77 5.31
CA GLU A 252 -10.65 0.49 3.88
C GLU A 252 -11.85 -0.23 3.23
N MET A 253 -12.62 -1.01 3.99
CA MET A 253 -13.89 -1.58 3.49
C MET A 253 -14.97 -0.53 3.28
N LEU A 254 -14.96 0.56 4.05
CA LEU A 254 -16.01 1.58 4.08
C LEU A 254 -15.69 2.83 3.27
N LEU A 255 -14.42 3.24 3.24
CA LEU A 255 -13.98 4.48 2.60
C LEU A 255 -12.56 4.34 2.06
N GLN A 256 -12.36 4.65 0.79
CA GLN A 256 -11.03 4.76 0.19
C GLN A 256 -10.86 6.10 -0.51
N SER A 257 -9.61 6.60 -0.58
CA SER A 257 -9.30 7.86 -1.28
C SER A 257 -7.91 7.87 -1.93
N HIS A 258 -7.28 6.71 -2.04
CA HIS A 258 -5.91 6.57 -2.55
C HIS A 258 -5.79 6.68 -4.08
N ALA A 259 -6.89 6.52 -4.82
CA ALA A 259 -6.91 6.55 -6.28
C ALA A 259 -7.28 7.93 -6.87
N GLY A 260 -7.17 9.01 -6.08
CA GLY A 260 -7.46 10.37 -6.52
C GLY A 260 -8.92 10.80 -6.43
N PHE A 261 -9.79 9.97 -5.87
CA PHE A 261 -11.20 10.25 -5.60
C PHE A 261 -11.64 9.62 -4.28
N ILE A 262 -12.73 10.09 -3.70
CA ILE A 262 -13.35 9.49 -2.52
C ILE A 262 -14.29 8.38 -2.99
N ASP A 263 -13.99 7.14 -2.60
CA ASP A 263 -14.74 5.95 -2.97
C ASP A 263 -15.56 5.46 -1.77
N LEU A 264 -16.87 5.51 -1.92
CA LEU A 264 -17.82 5.15 -0.87
C LEU A 264 -18.11 3.66 -0.90
N LEU A 265 -18.03 3.01 0.26
CA LEU A 265 -18.37 1.60 0.46
C LEU A 265 -17.67 0.66 -0.54
N PRO A 266 -16.37 0.86 -0.85
CA PRO A 266 -15.68 0.18 -1.94
C PRO A 266 -15.63 -1.34 -1.77
N ALA A 267 -15.65 -1.81 -0.53
CA ALA A 267 -15.58 -3.22 -0.16
C ALA A 267 -16.56 -3.52 1.00
N LEU A 268 -17.77 -2.96 0.97
CA LEU A 268 -18.77 -3.20 2.00
C LEU A 268 -19.11 -4.70 2.07
N PRO A 269 -18.91 -5.37 3.23
CA PRO A 269 -19.25 -6.76 3.38
C PRO A 269 -20.77 -7.00 3.21
N PRO A 270 -21.19 -8.09 2.55
CA PRO A 270 -22.62 -8.44 2.44
C PRO A 270 -23.33 -8.50 3.80
N ALA A 271 -22.65 -8.99 4.84
CA ALA A 271 -23.18 -9.05 6.20
C ALA A 271 -23.54 -7.67 6.79
N CYS A 272 -22.90 -6.61 6.31
CA CYS A 272 -23.12 -5.23 6.76
C CYS A 272 -24.00 -4.42 5.79
N ALA A 273 -24.48 -5.02 4.70
CA ALA A 273 -25.16 -4.28 3.63
C ALA A 273 -26.56 -3.76 4.00
N LYS A 274 -27.28 -4.43 4.93
CA LYS A 274 -28.66 -4.09 5.23
C LYS A 274 -28.85 -2.63 5.63
N ARG A 275 -28.09 -2.15 6.59
CA ARG A 275 -28.11 -0.77 7.06
C ARG A 275 -26.88 -0.48 7.91
N GLY A 276 -26.33 0.72 7.76
CA GLY A 276 -25.24 1.19 8.61
C GLY A 276 -24.88 2.63 8.34
N SER A 277 -23.93 3.13 9.10
CA SER A 277 -23.34 4.45 8.88
C SER A 277 -21.94 4.53 9.49
N PHE A 278 -21.13 5.44 8.98
CA PHE A 278 -19.93 5.92 9.66
C PHE A 278 -19.91 7.44 9.70
N ARG A 279 -19.18 8.00 10.65
CA ARG A 279 -18.97 9.44 10.80
C ARG A 279 -17.51 9.68 11.24
N GLY A 280 -16.93 10.77 10.74
CA GLY A 280 -15.60 11.21 11.17
C GLY A 280 -14.44 10.48 10.48
N LEU A 281 -14.68 9.65 9.45
CA LEU A 281 -13.61 9.08 8.68
C LEU A 281 -13.00 10.16 7.78
N CYS A 282 -11.66 10.24 7.79
CA CYS A 282 -10.93 11.20 6.98
C CYS A 282 -10.63 10.63 5.59
N ALA A 283 -10.72 11.49 4.58
CA ALA A 283 -10.28 11.21 3.22
C ALA A 283 -9.18 12.20 2.81
N ARG A 284 -8.37 11.81 1.83
CA ARG A 284 -7.37 12.67 1.23
C ARG A 284 -8.01 13.93 0.65
N GLY A 285 -7.25 15.01 0.54
CA GLY A 285 -7.77 16.33 0.19
C GLY A 285 -8.33 17.09 1.40
N ALA A 286 -8.04 16.64 2.63
CA ALA A 286 -8.46 17.22 3.91
C ALA A 286 -9.98 17.22 4.10
N TRP A 287 -10.63 16.12 3.83
CA TRP A 287 -12.06 15.91 4.04
C TRP A 287 -12.37 14.99 5.22
N GLU A 288 -13.44 15.29 5.94
CA GLU A 288 -14.13 14.37 6.82
C GLU A 288 -15.41 13.91 6.15
N VAL A 289 -15.68 12.60 6.21
CA VAL A 289 -16.78 11.98 5.50
C VAL A 289 -17.76 11.35 6.50
N PHE A 290 -19.04 11.62 6.30
CA PHE A 290 -20.17 10.87 6.82
C PHE A 290 -20.82 10.11 5.68
N CYS A 291 -21.14 8.83 5.89
CA CYS A 291 -21.96 8.05 4.97
C CYS A 291 -22.93 7.18 5.75
N ALA A 292 -24.19 7.20 5.36
CA ALA A 292 -25.19 6.21 5.77
C ALA A 292 -25.63 5.43 4.54
N TRP A 293 -25.90 4.13 4.73
CA TRP A 293 -26.36 3.26 3.64
C TRP A 293 -27.51 2.36 4.07
N GLU A 294 -28.30 1.95 3.08
CA GLU A 294 -29.33 0.93 3.19
C GLU A 294 -29.26 0.00 1.97
N ASN A 295 -29.38 -1.30 2.21
CA ASN A 295 -29.29 -2.35 1.18
C ASN A 295 -28.02 -2.23 0.30
N GLY A 296 -26.90 -1.84 0.90
CA GLY A 296 -25.61 -1.68 0.22
C GLY A 296 -25.50 -0.43 -0.66
N GLU A 297 -26.44 0.49 -0.60
CA GLU A 297 -26.47 1.75 -1.35
C GLU A 297 -26.32 2.94 -0.39
N PRO A 298 -25.42 3.91 -0.65
CA PRO A 298 -25.37 5.15 0.12
C PRO A 298 -26.72 5.87 -0.01
N VAL A 299 -27.30 6.27 1.14
CA VAL A 299 -28.56 7.06 1.20
C VAL A 299 -28.33 8.47 1.70
N LYS A 300 -27.22 8.72 2.38
CA LYS A 300 -26.83 10.05 2.83
C LYS A 300 -25.30 10.14 2.90
N VAL A 301 -24.75 11.18 2.29
CA VAL A 301 -23.29 11.47 2.31
C VAL A 301 -23.10 12.95 2.66
N GLU A 302 -22.19 13.22 3.59
CA GLU A 302 -21.80 14.58 3.96
C GLU A 302 -20.26 14.67 3.89
N LEU A 303 -19.75 15.72 3.27
CA LEU A 303 -18.33 16.05 3.25
C LEU A 303 -18.12 17.35 4.04
N THR A 304 -17.24 17.29 5.03
CA THR A 304 -16.86 18.44 5.85
C THR A 304 -15.38 18.75 5.62
N PRO A 305 -15.01 19.95 5.18
CA PRO A 305 -13.61 20.32 5.03
C PRO A 305 -12.93 20.37 6.40
N LYS A 306 -11.72 19.78 6.52
CA LYS A 306 -10.96 19.73 7.78
C LYS A 306 -9.93 20.84 7.91
N GLY A 307 -9.73 21.63 6.89
CA GLY A 307 -8.74 22.69 6.88
C GLY A 307 -9.09 23.81 5.92
N LYS A 308 -8.28 24.87 5.95
CA LYS A 308 -8.46 26.03 5.06
C LYS A 308 -8.15 25.70 3.59
N SER A 309 -7.46 24.59 3.34
CA SER A 309 -6.90 24.20 2.05
C SER A 309 -7.49 22.90 1.51
N SER A 310 -8.73 22.50 1.93
CA SER A 310 -9.36 21.30 1.36
C SER A 310 -9.47 21.43 -0.15
N VAL A 311 -8.99 20.39 -0.87
CA VAL A 311 -9.01 20.36 -2.34
C VAL A 311 -10.26 19.63 -2.85
N PRO A 312 -10.89 20.09 -3.93
CA PRO A 312 -12.01 19.37 -4.54
C PRO A 312 -11.64 17.94 -4.87
N MET A 313 -12.51 17.01 -4.53
CA MET A 313 -12.34 15.59 -4.85
C MET A 313 -13.66 15.06 -5.45
N ASP A 314 -13.53 14.24 -6.48
CA ASP A 314 -14.67 13.46 -6.98
C ASP A 314 -15.10 12.46 -5.90
N VAL A 315 -16.41 12.29 -5.77
CA VAL A 315 -17.00 11.23 -4.93
C VAL A 315 -17.59 10.18 -5.84
N ARG A 316 -17.23 8.93 -5.60
CA ARG A 316 -17.70 7.79 -6.41
C ARG A 316 -18.34 6.72 -5.52
N PHE A 317 -19.25 5.99 -6.13
CA PHE A 317 -19.79 4.75 -5.60
C PHE A 317 -19.84 3.72 -6.73
N ARG A 318 -19.26 2.54 -6.51
CA ARG A 318 -19.15 1.49 -7.54
C ARG A 318 -18.58 2.00 -8.88
N GLY A 319 -17.55 2.84 -8.81
CA GLY A 319 -16.88 3.42 -9.99
C GLY A 319 -17.66 4.52 -10.72
N ARG A 320 -18.86 4.88 -10.26
CA ARG A 320 -19.69 5.93 -10.87
C ARG A 320 -19.69 7.19 -9.99
N PRO A 321 -19.72 8.39 -10.57
CA PRO A 321 -19.85 9.61 -9.81
C PRO A 321 -21.09 9.56 -8.91
N TRP A 322 -20.88 9.86 -7.62
CA TRP A 322 -21.97 10.04 -6.69
C TRP A 322 -22.59 11.43 -6.90
N ARG A 323 -23.86 11.51 -7.28
CA ARG A 323 -24.55 12.74 -7.66
C ARG A 323 -25.55 13.23 -6.64
N ASP A 324 -25.32 13.06 -5.36
CA ASP A 324 -26.20 13.68 -4.38
C ASP A 324 -25.64 15.03 -3.92
N THR A 325 -26.54 15.96 -3.70
CA THR A 325 -26.30 17.39 -3.48
C THR A 325 -25.33 17.64 -2.33
N PHE A 326 -24.15 18.15 -2.66
CA PHE A 326 -23.29 18.82 -1.69
C PHE A 326 -24.06 19.98 -1.04
N LYS A 327 -24.59 19.80 0.14
CA LYS A 327 -24.94 20.94 0.98
C LYS A 327 -23.63 21.56 1.42
N LYS A 328 -23.24 22.67 0.76
CA LYS A 328 -22.25 23.58 1.34
C LYS A 328 -22.81 23.97 2.71
N SER A 329 -22.09 23.66 3.79
CA SER A 329 -22.39 24.26 5.07
C SER A 329 -22.35 25.77 4.91
N PRO A 330 -23.29 26.51 5.50
CA PRO A 330 -23.22 27.98 5.49
C PRO A 330 -21.90 28.39 6.15
N GLN A 331 -21.27 29.39 5.55
CA GLN A 331 -20.07 30.07 6.06
C GLN A 331 -20.32 30.69 7.42
#